data_5d595a1d7ececfe5b1d1136f3d5e0ec3
#
_entry.id   5d595a1d7ececfe5b1d1136f3d5e0ec3
#
_cell.length_a   1.000
_cell.length_b   1.000
_cell.length_c   1.000
_cell.angle_alpha   90.00
_cell.angle_beta   90.00
_cell.angle_gamma   90.00
#
_symmetry.space_group_name_H-M   'P 1'
#
loop_
_entity.id
_entity.type
_entity.pdbx_description
1 polymer ?
#
loop_
_entity_poly.entity_id
_entity_poly.type
_entity_poly.pdbx_seq_one_letter_code
_entity_poly.pdbx_strand_id
1 'polypeptide(L)'
;GLDHVNGRCGAAVLIDSDLQHPPELIEQMVREWRAGAEVVTAVRDDQDQESRLKVASAHWFYRVFNKVVDSIELQEGAGDYRLLDAAVLDAVTQLRESSRFSKGLLPWTGYSGVELSYQRVSRVGGQTSWSPLKLFSYAFDGIFSFSVLPLKVWTGIGVLVSSISLLYALAIILRTVIFGVDVEGYASLMVAVLFIGGIQLIGIGVLGEYVGRIYVEAKSRPHYFIRRIHKS
;
A
#
# COMPACT_ATOMS: atom_id res chain seq x y z
N GLY A 1 -12.89 4.39 -16.84
CA GLY A 1 -12.71 5.80 -17.23
C GLY A 1 -11.43 5.99 -18.02
N LEU A 2 -10.25 5.79 -17.40
CA LEU A 2 -8.95 6.08 -18.05
C LEU A 2 -8.75 5.31 -19.36
N ASP A 3 -9.05 4.03 -19.40
CA ASP A 3 -8.96 3.23 -20.66
C ASP A 3 -9.81 3.79 -21.82
N HIS A 4 -10.91 4.47 -21.49
CA HIS A 4 -11.78 5.03 -22.51
C HIS A 4 -11.25 6.33 -23.09
N VAL A 5 -10.57 7.15 -22.29
CA VAL A 5 -10.03 8.45 -22.70
C VAL A 5 -8.59 8.34 -23.22
N ASN A 6 -7.89 7.27 -22.93
CA ASN A 6 -6.54 7.01 -23.43
C ASN A 6 -6.51 7.01 -24.97
N GLY A 7 -5.56 7.73 -25.57
CA GLY A 7 -5.45 7.94 -27.01
C GLY A 7 -6.51 8.87 -27.62
N ARG A 8 -7.38 9.51 -26.82
CA ARG A 8 -8.44 10.42 -27.29
C ARG A 8 -8.28 11.86 -26.84
N CYS A 9 -7.40 12.12 -25.88
CA CYS A 9 -7.14 13.45 -25.33
C CYS A 9 -5.66 13.64 -25.06
N GLY A 10 -5.20 14.89 -25.02
CA GLY A 10 -3.82 15.25 -24.67
C GLY A 10 -3.55 15.13 -23.17
N ALA A 11 -4.56 15.30 -22.35
CA ALA A 11 -4.51 15.13 -20.91
C ALA A 11 -5.89 14.78 -20.34
N ALA A 12 -5.93 14.18 -19.16
CA ALA A 12 -7.19 13.90 -18.44
C ALA A 12 -7.10 14.33 -16.98
N VAL A 13 -8.21 14.87 -16.46
CA VAL A 13 -8.35 15.22 -15.06
C VAL A 13 -9.18 14.17 -14.36
N LEU A 14 -8.63 13.62 -13.27
CA LEU A 14 -9.34 12.76 -12.33
C LEU A 14 -9.90 13.62 -11.21
N ILE A 15 -11.19 13.54 -10.97
CA ILE A 15 -11.87 14.28 -9.92
C ILE A 15 -12.99 13.43 -9.32
N ASP A 16 -13.13 13.46 -7.99
CA ASP A 16 -14.23 12.79 -7.30
C ASP A 16 -15.54 13.56 -7.50
N SER A 17 -16.65 12.83 -7.62
CA SER A 17 -17.99 13.39 -7.87
C SER A 17 -18.67 13.93 -6.60
N ASP A 18 -17.98 13.97 -5.46
CA ASP A 18 -18.54 14.36 -4.16
C ASP A 18 -18.55 15.90 -3.91
N LEU A 19 -18.18 16.69 -4.91
CA LEU A 19 -18.12 18.16 -4.90
C LEU A 19 -17.18 18.74 -3.82
N GLN A 20 -16.23 17.97 -3.32
CA GLN A 20 -15.25 18.45 -2.34
C GLN A 20 -14.01 19.06 -3.00
N HIS A 21 -13.82 18.81 -4.27
CA HIS A 21 -12.73 19.33 -5.08
C HIS A 21 -13.19 20.52 -5.92
N PRO A 22 -12.55 21.70 -5.80
CA PRO A 22 -12.93 22.88 -6.56
C PRO A 22 -12.63 22.69 -8.05
N PRO A 23 -13.63 22.73 -8.96
CA PRO A 23 -13.40 22.61 -10.40
C PRO A 23 -12.52 23.72 -10.98
N GLU A 24 -12.49 24.88 -10.31
CA GLU A 24 -11.70 26.06 -10.69
C GLU A 24 -10.19 25.78 -10.73
N LEU A 25 -9.74 24.80 -9.94
CA LEU A 25 -8.35 24.37 -9.92
C LEU A 25 -7.91 23.72 -11.24
N ILE A 26 -8.87 23.22 -12.04
CA ILE A 26 -8.59 22.60 -13.34
C ILE A 26 -7.88 23.57 -14.28
N GLU A 27 -8.25 24.85 -14.24
CA GLU A 27 -7.61 25.87 -15.09
C GLU A 27 -6.11 26.05 -14.72
N GLN A 28 -5.79 25.97 -13.43
CA GLN A 28 -4.41 26.03 -12.97
C GLN A 28 -3.66 24.75 -13.36
N MET A 29 -4.27 23.59 -13.19
CA MET A 29 -3.69 22.32 -13.62
C MET A 29 -3.36 22.31 -15.11
N VAL A 30 -4.25 22.83 -15.95
CA VAL A 30 -4.03 22.91 -17.39
C VAL A 30 -2.89 23.90 -17.73
N ARG A 31 -2.73 24.98 -16.95
CA ARG A 31 -1.59 25.90 -17.14
C ARG A 31 -0.26 25.22 -16.84
N GLU A 32 -0.16 24.52 -15.72
CA GLU A 32 1.06 23.78 -15.36
C GLU A 32 1.38 22.67 -16.37
N TRP A 33 0.35 21.94 -16.82
CA TRP A 33 0.52 20.95 -17.87
C TRP A 33 1.05 21.56 -19.17
N ARG A 34 0.50 22.69 -19.60
CA ARG A 34 1.00 23.42 -20.77
C ARG A 34 2.40 23.98 -20.61
N ALA A 35 2.82 24.22 -19.37
CA ALA A 35 4.19 24.61 -19.02
C ALA A 35 5.17 23.41 -19.02
N GLY A 36 4.66 22.16 -19.22
CA GLY A 36 5.48 20.96 -19.37
C GLY A 36 5.38 19.96 -18.22
N ALA A 37 4.49 20.19 -17.24
CA ALA A 37 4.26 19.21 -16.17
C ALA A 37 3.51 17.98 -16.73
N GLU A 38 4.04 16.78 -16.48
CA GLU A 38 3.42 15.53 -16.91
C GLU A 38 2.29 15.07 -15.97
N VAL A 39 2.44 15.37 -14.67
CA VAL A 39 1.44 15.12 -13.64
C VAL A 39 1.21 16.39 -12.83
N VAL A 40 -0.04 16.81 -12.66
CA VAL A 40 -0.36 17.91 -11.73
C VAL A 40 -1.25 17.36 -10.62
N THR A 41 -0.75 17.35 -9.40
CA THR A 41 -1.45 16.79 -8.24
C THR A 41 -2.02 17.91 -7.37
N ALA A 42 -3.32 17.85 -7.07
CA ALA A 42 -3.91 18.72 -6.06
C ALA A 42 -3.59 18.19 -4.66
N VAL A 43 -2.92 19.00 -3.85
CA VAL A 43 -2.55 18.69 -2.48
C VAL A 43 -3.40 19.53 -1.53
N ARG A 44 -3.96 18.88 -0.55
CA ARG A 44 -4.86 19.47 0.42
C ARG A 44 -4.08 20.21 1.51
N ASP A 45 -4.42 21.49 1.76
CA ASP A 45 -3.74 22.38 2.72
C ASP A 45 -4.46 22.53 4.08
N ASP A 46 -5.58 21.82 4.31
CA ASP A 46 -6.45 22.00 5.48
C ASP A 46 -6.19 20.98 6.61
N GLN A 47 -4.91 20.64 6.89
CA GLN A 47 -4.52 19.75 7.99
C GLN A 47 -4.91 20.29 9.37
N ASP A 48 -5.12 21.61 9.50
CA ASP A 48 -5.44 22.27 10.78
C ASP A 48 -6.85 21.95 11.31
N GLN A 49 -7.74 21.40 10.50
CA GLN A 49 -9.13 21.08 10.90
C GLN A 49 -9.30 19.62 11.36
N GLU A 50 -8.26 18.80 11.28
CA GLU A 50 -8.32 17.40 11.66
C GLU A 50 -7.87 17.15 13.11
N SER A 51 -8.42 16.13 13.75
CA SER A 51 -8.01 15.71 15.10
C SER A 51 -6.50 15.39 15.12
N ARG A 52 -5.76 15.89 16.12
CA ARG A 52 -4.31 15.68 16.29
C ARG A 52 -3.91 14.20 16.24
N LEU A 53 -4.75 13.30 16.76
CA LEU A 53 -4.53 11.85 16.71
C LEU A 53 -4.60 11.31 15.27
N LYS A 54 -5.51 11.83 14.46
CA LYS A 54 -5.69 11.41 13.06
C LYS A 54 -4.50 11.90 12.21
N VAL A 55 -4.06 13.13 12.40
CA VAL A 55 -2.88 13.69 11.74
C VAL A 55 -1.63 12.91 12.13
N ALA A 56 -1.43 12.65 13.43
CA ALA A 56 -0.27 11.88 13.93
C ALA A 56 -0.25 10.44 13.38
N SER A 57 -1.42 9.77 13.31
CA SER A 57 -1.50 8.41 12.76
C SER A 57 -1.23 8.38 11.25
N ALA A 58 -1.70 9.37 10.50
CA ALA A 58 -1.41 9.51 9.06
C ALA A 58 0.10 9.76 8.84
N HIS A 59 0.68 10.70 9.57
CA HIS A 59 2.13 11.00 9.53
C HIS A 59 2.98 9.77 9.83
N TRP A 60 2.61 9.02 10.87
CA TRP A 60 3.29 7.77 11.22
C TRP A 60 3.17 6.75 10.09
N PHE A 61 1.98 6.60 9.49
CA PHE A 61 1.77 5.69 8.35
C PHE A 61 2.66 6.06 7.16
N TYR A 62 2.67 7.32 6.71
CA TYR A 62 3.51 7.76 5.59
C TYR A 62 5.00 7.56 5.86
N ARG A 63 5.44 7.87 7.10
CA ARG A 63 6.84 7.66 7.50
C ARG A 63 7.23 6.19 7.47
N VAL A 64 6.37 5.30 8.00
CA VAL A 64 6.62 3.85 7.98
C VAL A 64 6.57 3.32 6.56
N PHE A 65 5.57 3.73 5.78
CA PHE A 65 5.41 3.29 4.40
C PHE A 65 6.63 3.69 3.55
N ASN A 66 7.03 4.96 3.57
CA ASN A 66 8.19 5.45 2.79
C ASN A 66 9.53 4.87 3.27
N LYS A 67 9.60 4.36 4.51
CA LYS A 67 10.79 3.63 5.01
C LYS A 67 10.80 2.15 4.60
N VAL A 68 9.63 1.57 4.43
CA VAL A 68 9.44 0.13 4.17
C VAL A 68 9.36 -0.18 2.68
N VAL A 69 8.92 0.79 1.88
CA VAL A 69 8.72 0.67 0.44
C VAL A 69 9.76 1.53 -0.28
N ASP A 70 10.81 0.89 -0.77
CA ASP A 70 11.89 1.59 -1.47
C ASP A 70 11.53 2.02 -2.90
N SER A 71 10.46 1.44 -3.48
CA SER A 71 10.10 1.63 -4.89
C SER A 71 9.29 2.88 -5.19
N ILE A 72 8.65 3.46 -4.17
CA ILE A 72 7.78 4.64 -4.31
C ILE A 72 7.80 5.48 -3.04
N GLU A 73 7.66 6.79 -3.19
CA GLU A 73 7.46 7.72 -2.09
C GLU A 73 6.03 8.26 -2.12
N LEU A 74 5.26 8.01 -1.07
CA LEU A 74 3.92 8.55 -0.93
C LEU A 74 3.98 9.96 -0.35
N GLN A 75 3.33 10.89 -1.03
CA GLN A 75 3.19 12.28 -0.59
C GLN A 75 1.99 12.42 0.35
N GLU A 76 2.19 13.10 1.47
CA GLU A 76 1.11 13.43 2.40
C GLU A 76 0.14 14.43 1.78
N GLY A 77 -1.16 14.22 2.01
CA GLY A 77 -2.20 15.11 1.47
C GLY A 77 -2.49 14.96 -0.01
N ALA A 78 -1.68 14.19 -0.76
CA ALA A 78 -1.96 13.91 -2.16
C ALA A 78 -3.19 13.00 -2.29
N GLY A 79 -4.22 13.53 -2.94
CA GLY A 79 -5.47 12.83 -3.26
C GLY A 79 -5.45 12.24 -4.67
N ASP A 80 -6.63 11.77 -5.08
CA ASP A 80 -6.85 11.28 -6.45
C ASP A 80 -7.23 12.41 -7.41
N TYR A 81 -7.30 13.68 -6.95
CA TYR A 81 -7.54 14.85 -7.79
C TYR A 81 -6.25 15.25 -8.50
N ARG A 82 -6.17 14.86 -9.78
CA ARG A 82 -4.93 15.00 -10.57
C ARG A 82 -5.24 15.24 -12.05
N LEU A 83 -4.35 15.97 -12.72
CA LEU A 83 -4.27 16.01 -14.17
C LEU A 83 -3.11 15.10 -14.61
N LEU A 84 -3.37 14.25 -15.58
CA LEU A 84 -2.40 13.33 -16.17
C LEU A 84 -2.22 13.64 -17.65
N ASP A 85 -0.98 13.77 -18.11
CA ASP A 85 -0.63 13.86 -19.54
C ASP A 85 -0.96 12.56 -20.28
N ALA A 86 -1.07 12.61 -21.61
CA ALA A 86 -1.35 11.46 -22.43
C ALA A 86 -0.32 10.33 -22.27
N ALA A 87 0.97 10.65 -22.09
CA ALA A 87 2.01 9.65 -21.87
C ALA A 87 1.82 8.94 -20.53
N VAL A 88 1.45 9.69 -19.48
CA VAL A 88 1.15 9.15 -18.15
C VAL A 88 -0.11 8.27 -18.20
N LEU A 89 -1.14 8.72 -18.92
CA LEU A 89 -2.37 7.94 -19.13
C LEU A 89 -2.07 6.60 -19.80
N ASP A 90 -1.23 6.60 -20.83
CA ASP A 90 -0.82 5.37 -21.51
C ASP A 90 -0.09 4.43 -20.55
N ALA A 91 0.89 4.94 -19.80
CA ALA A 91 1.61 4.15 -18.81
C ALA A 91 0.70 3.56 -17.74
N VAL A 92 -0.17 4.37 -17.14
CA VAL A 92 -1.10 3.92 -16.06
C VAL A 92 -2.13 2.92 -16.56
N THR A 93 -2.60 3.05 -17.81
CA THR A 93 -3.54 2.09 -18.38
C THR A 93 -2.92 0.74 -18.71
N GLN A 94 -1.59 0.67 -18.87
CA GLN A 94 -0.86 -0.60 -19.00
C GLN A 94 -0.72 -1.35 -17.68
N LEU A 95 -0.78 -0.65 -16.53
CA LEU A 95 -0.72 -1.27 -15.22
C LEU A 95 -2.07 -1.93 -14.88
N ARG A 96 -2.16 -3.24 -15.14
CA ARG A 96 -3.40 -4.03 -15.00
C ARG A 96 -3.51 -4.79 -13.69
N GLU A 97 -2.87 -4.28 -12.64
CA GLU A 97 -2.92 -4.90 -11.31
C GLU A 97 -4.36 -5.03 -10.80
N SER A 98 -4.72 -6.23 -10.34
CA SER A 98 -6.04 -6.52 -9.78
C SER A 98 -6.26 -5.84 -8.43
N SER A 99 -5.21 -5.75 -7.63
CA SER A 99 -5.19 -5.07 -6.33
C SER A 99 -4.55 -3.68 -6.48
N ARG A 100 -5.35 -2.70 -6.93
CA ARG A 100 -4.85 -1.35 -7.21
C ARG A 100 -4.74 -0.50 -5.97
N PHE A 101 -3.53 -0.15 -5.60
CA PHE A 101 -3.25 0.93 -4.65
C PHE A 101 -2.93 2.21 -5.44
N SER A 102 -3.98 2.95 -5.83
CA SER A 102 -3.89 4.10 -6.76
C SER A 102 -2.87 5.14 -6.34
N LYS A 103 -2.73 5.39 -5.03
CA LYS A 103 -1.76 6.34 -4.48
C LYS A 103 -0.31 5.96 -4.74
N GLY A 104 -0.01 4.67 -4.89
CA GLY A 104 1.33 4.16 -5.18
C GLY A 104 1.62 3.98 -6.66
N LEU A 105 0.60 3.68 -7.46
CA LEU A 105 0.78 3.40 -8.89
C LEU A 105 1.30 4.61 -9.68
N LEU A 106 0.79 5.81 -9.41
CA LEU A 106 1.22 7.03 -10.10
C LEU A 106 2.68 7.41 -9.79
N PRO A 107 3.13 7.51 -8.52
CA PRO A 107 4.54 7.71 -8.22
C PRO A 107 5.45 6.64 -8.82
N TRP A 108 4.98 5.39 -8.89
CA TRP A 108 5.74 4.28 -9.45
C TRP A 108 6.07 4.47 -10.94
N THR A 109 5.24 5.21 -11.69
CA THR A 109 5.50 5.51 -13.11
C THR A 109 6.72 6.41 -13.33
N GLY A 110 7.17 7.14 -12.29
CA GLY A 110 8.37 8.00 -12.34
C GLY A 110 8.23 9.29 -13.13
N TYR A 111 7.02 9.65 -13.58
CA TYR A 111 6.79 10.92 -14.28
C TYR A 111 6.91 12.11 -13.33
N SER A 112 7.44 13.22 -13.86
CA SER A 112 7.62 14.46 -13.10
C SER A 112 6.27 15.11 -12.78
N GLY A 113 6.09 15.54 -11.52
CA GLY A 113 4.85 16.12 -11.04
C GLY A 113 5.03 17.50 -10.42
N VAL A 114 4.00 18.33 -10.57
CA VAL A 114 3.83 19.61 -9.89
C VAL A 114 2.69 19.51 -8.90
N GLU A 115 2.84 20.12 -7.73
CA GLU A 115 1.81 20.16 -6.70
C GLU A 115 1.10 21.52 -6.70
N LEU A 116 -0.24 21.47 -6.62
CA LEU A 116 -1.08 22.65 -6.44
C LEU A 116 -1.85 22.52 -5.14
N SER A 117 -1.57 23.40 -4.18
CA SER A 117 -2.29 23.43 -2.92
C SER A 117 -3.69 23.99 -3.10
N TYR A 118 -4.67 23.37 -2.43
CA TYR A 118 -6.04 23.87 -2.40
C TYR A 118 -6.70 23.66 -1.05
N GLN A 119 -7.65 24.52 -0.75
CA GLN A 119 -8.51 24.36 0.43
C GLN A 119 -9.75 23.56 0.07
N ARG A 120 -10.04 22.56 0.87
CA ARG A 120 -11.21 21.70 0.65
C ARG A 120 -12.49 22.43 0.99
N VAL A 121 -13.47 22.35 0.10
CA VAL A 121 -14.82 22.81 0.41
C VAL A 121 -15.47 21.82 1.39
N SER A 122 -16.13 22.35 2.45
CA SER A 122 -16.82 21.51 3.43
C SER A 122 -17.87 20.65 2.73
N ARG A 123 -17.97 19.39 3.15
CA ARG A 123 -18.92 18.42 2.59
C ARG A 123 -20.35 18.93 2.67
N VAL A 124 -21.06 18.97 1.56
CA VAL A 124 -22.48 19.37 1.49
C VAL A 124 -23.39 18.36 2.19
N GLY A 125 -22.93 17.16 2.50
CA GLY A 125 -23.62 16.12 3.26
C GLY A 125 -22.87 14.79 3.28
N GLY A 126 -23.12 13.98 4.30
CA GLY A 126 -22.56 12.63 4.46
C GLY A 126 -21.56 12.49 5.60
N GLN A 127 -21.51 11.31 6.21
CA GLN A 127 -20.53 10.96 7.25
C GLN A 127 -19.35 10.23 6.61
N THR A 128 -18.16 10.37 7.19
CA THR A 128 -16.96 9.61 6.81
C THR A 128 -17.23 8.12 7.02
N SER A 129 -17.28 7.34 5.95
CA SER A 129 -17.58 5.89 6.01
C SER A 129 -16.37 5.00 6.32
N TRP A 130 -15.20 5.60 6.57
CA TRP A 130 -13.97 4.85 6.83
C TRP A 130 -13.81 4.55 8.32
N SER A 131 -14.00 3.29 8.70
CA SER A 131 -13.67 2.82 10.04
C SER A 131 -12.14 2.70 10.21
N PRO A 132 -11.60 2.79 11.45
CA PRO A 132 -10.16 2.59 11.72
C PRO A 132 -9.63 1.26 11.18
N LEU A 133 -10.43 0.19 11.23
CA LEU A 133 -10.09 -1.12 10.70
C LEU A 133 -9.94 -1.12 9.18
N LYS A 134 -10.77 -0.37 8.45
CA LYS A 134 -10.65 -0.22 6.99
C LYS A 134 -9.40 0.56 6.61
N LEU A 135 -9.04 1.60 7.38
CA LEU A 135 -7.80 2.35 7.17
C LEU A 135 -6.57 1.47 7.39
N PHE A 136 -6.60 0.63 8.43
CA PHE A 136 -5.54 -0.32 8.72
C PHE A 136 -5.39 -1.37 7.60
N SER A 137 -6.51 -1.96 7.14
CA SER A 137 -6.52 -2.88 6.00
C SER A 137 -5.94 -2.24 4.75
N TYR A 138 -6.35 -1.00 4.44
CA TYR A 138 -5.84 -0.27 3.27
C TYR A 138 -4.33 0.02 3.37
N ALA A 139 -3.84 0.32 4.57
CA ALA A 139 -2.41 0.51 4.83
C ALA A 139 -1.61 -0.78 4.60
N PHE A 140 -2.13 -1.91 5.09
CA PHE A 140 -1.56 -3.23 4.85
C PHE A 140 -1.55 -3.59 3.37
N ASP A 141 -2.65 -3.35 2.68
CA ASP A 141 -2.74 -3.58 1.24
C ASP A 141 -1.67 -2.81 0.46
N GLY A 142 -1.42 -1.56 0.84
CA GLY A 142 -0.34 -0.75 0.26
C GLY A 142 1.04 -1.37 0.49
N ILE A 143 1.38 -1.75 1.73
CA ILE A 143 2.67 -2.34 2.08
C ILE A 143 2.88 -3.67 1.33
N PHE A 144 1.90 -4.57 1.36
CA PHE A 144 1.99 -5.87 0.70
C PHE A 144 2.01 -5.80 -0.83
N SER A 145 1.48 -4.71 -1.42
CA SER A 145 1.50 -4.52 -2.88
C SER A 145 2.85 -4.01 -3.39
N PHE A 146 3.58 -3.22 -2.59
CA PHE A 146 4.80 -2.54 -3.03
C PHE A 146 6.05 -2.97 -2.27
N SER A 147 5.96 -3.85 -1.27
CA SER A 147 7.10 -4.30 -0.49
C SER A 147 7.09 -5.78 -0.22
N VAL A 148 8.25 -6.41 -0.34
CA VAL A 148 8.52 -7.77 0.13
C VAL A 148 9.11 -7.78 1.56
N LEU A 149 9.16 -6.63 2.22
CA LEU A 149 9.73 -6.48 3.55
C LEU A 149 9.07 -7.40 4.59
N PRO A 150 7.73 -7.56 4.64
CA PRO A 150 7.09 -8.49 5.58
C PRO A 150 7.65 -9.91 5.45
N LEU A 151 7.91 -10.34 4.21
CA LEU A 151 8.50 -11.67 3.95
C LEU A 151 9.96 -11.74 4.40
N LYS A 152 10.76 -10.69 4.13
CA LYS A 152 12.16 -10.61 4.57
C LYS A 152 12.30 -10.59 6.09
N VAL A 153 11.44 -9.82 6.78
CA VAL A 153 11.40 -9.78 8.26
C VAL A 153 11.10 -11.17 8.81
N TRP A 154 10.14 -11.86 8.19
CA TRP A 154 9.78 -13.22 8.60
C TRP A 154 10.92 -14.20 8.39
N THR A 155 11.63 -14.11 7.27
CA THR A 155 12.85 -14.90 7.02
C THR A 155 13.92 -14.61 8.08
N GLY A 156 14.13 -13.36 8.44
CA GLY A 156 15.07 -12.96 9.50
C GLY A 156 14.72 -13.56 10.86
N ILE A 157 13.44 -13.53 11.25
CA ILE A 157 12.94 -14.17 12.48
C ILE A 157 13.19 -15.68 12.42
N GLY A 158 12.88 -16.32 11.30
CA GLY A 158 13.09 -17.75 11.10
C GLY A 158 14.57 -18.16 11.26
N VAL A 159 15.49 -17.41 10.65
CA VAL A 159 16.93 -17.63 10.77
C VAL A 159 17.39 -17.46 12.22
N LEU A 160 16.93 -16.41 12.92
CA LEU A 160 17.29 -16.17 14.30
C LEU A 160 16.83 -17.32 15.21
N VAL A 161 15.55 -17.71 15.12
CA VAL A 161 14.97 -18.79 15.93
C VAL A 161 15.66 -20.12 15.63
N SER A 162 15.91 -20.42 14.35
CA SER A 162 16.64 -21.64 13.95
C SER A 162 18.06 -21.66 14.52
N SER A 163 18.78 -20.55 14.47
CA SER A 163 20.14 -20.45 15.01
C SER A 163 20.16 -20.67 16.53
N ILE A 164 19.23 -20.05 17.27
CA ILE A 164 19.11 -20.23 18.72
C ILE A 164 18.76 -21.69 19.04
N SER A 165 17.82 -22.28 18.31
CA SER A 165 17.41 -23.69 18.50
C SER A 165 18.55 -24.67 18.24
N LEU A 166 19.37 -24.43 17.23
CA LEU A 166 20.52 -25.26 16.89
C LEU A 166 21.60 -25.20 17.98
N LEU A 167 21.90 -24.00 18.48
CA LEU A 167 22.84 -23.80 19.59
C LEU A 167 22.34 -24.48 20.87
N TYR A 168 21.04 -24.37 21.16
CA TYR A 168 20.42 -24.99 22.31
C TYR A 168 20.45 -26.54 22.20
N ALA A 169 20.11 -27.08 21.01
CA ALA A 169 20.19 -28.51 20.76
C ALA A 169 21.63 -29.04 20.94
N LEU A 170 22.64 -28.32 20.43
CA LEU A 170 24.02 -28.66 20.60
C LEU A 170 24.44 -28.67 22.09
N ALA A 171 23.99 -27.65 22.85
CA ALA A 171 24.27 -27.58 24.29
C ALA A 171 23.65 -28.76 25.05
N ILE A 172 22.42 -29.18 24.71
CA ILE A 172 21.75 -30.35 25.30
C ILE A 172 22.53 -31.61 24.97
N ILE A 173 22.94 -31.85 23.72
CA ILE A 173 23.69 -33.00 23.30
C ILE A 173 25.01 -33.11 24.08
N LEU A 174 25.76 -32.00 24.17
CA LEU A 174 27.02 -31.97 24.91
C LEU A 174 26.80 -32.26 26.39
N ARG A 175 25.78 -31.67 27.01
CA ARG A 175 25.43 -31.92 28.42
C ARG A 175 25.06 -33.38 28.65
N THR A 176 24.23 -33.95 27.78
CA THR A 176 23.78 -35.34 27.87
C THR A 176 24.94 -36.32 27.75
N VAL A 177 25.90 -36.06 26.84
CA VAL A 177 27.09 -36.90 26.67
C VAL A 177 28.02 -36.86 27.88
N ILE A 178 28.14 -35.69 28.54
CA ILE A 178 29.07 -35.51 29.66
C ILE A 178 28.44 -35.93 31.00
N PHE A 179 27.15 -35.63 31.23
CA PHE A 179 26.50 -35.76 32.54
C PHE A 179 25.42 -36.85 32.61
N GLY A 180 25.09 -37.50 31.48
CA GLY A 180 23.99 -38.46 31.40
C GLY A 180 22.60 -37.80 31.17
N VAL A 181 21.56 -38.64 31.15
CA VAL A 181 20.17 -38.21 30.80
C VAL A 181 19.41 -37.82 32.06
N ASP A 182 18.94 -36.56 32.12
CA ASP A 182 17.92 -36.10 33.06
C ASP A 182 16.54 -36.14 32.39
N VAL A 183 15.59 -36.89 32.96
CA VAL A 183 14.24 -37.09 32.36
C VAL A 183 13.26 -35.93 32.67
N GLU A 184 13.68 -34.92 33.37
CA GLU A 184 12.88 -33.75 33.69
C GLU A 184 12.83 -32.75 32.52
N GLY A 185 11.69 -32.52 31.88
CA GLY A 185 11.60 -31.54 30.80
C GLY A 185 10.35 -31.56 29.95
N TYR A 186 9.31 -32.31 30.31
CA TYR A 186 8.07 -32.38 29.50
C TYR A 186 7.44 -30.99 29.31
N ALA A 187 7.33 -30.18 30.37
CA ALA A 187 6.70 -28.84 30.30
C ALA A 187 7.49 -27.87 29.39
N SER A 188 8.82 -27.88 29.47
CA SER A 188 9.69 -27.05 28.62
C SER A 188 9.65 -27.46 27.14
N LEU A 189 9.62 -28.77 26.89
CA LEU A 189 9.45 -29.30 25.54
C LEU A 189 8.11 -28.89 24.94
N MET A 190 7.02 -29.00 25.69
CA MET A 190 5.69 -28.64 25.24
C MET A 190 5.61 -27.13 24.92
N VAL A 191 6.15 -26.28 25.78
CA VAL A 191 6.21 -24.82 25.53
C VAL A 191 7.02 -24.52 24.27
N ALA A 192 8.19 -25.16 24.10
CA ALA A 192 9.02 -24.96 22.91
C ALA A 192 8.29 -25.38 21.62
N VAL A 193 7.63 -26.54 21.61
CA VAL A 193 6.86 -27.02 20.46
C VAL A 193 5.71 -26.10 20.12
N LEU A 194 4.94 -25.66 21.12
CA LEU A 194 3.83 -24.71 20.91
C LEU A 194 4.31 -23.35 20.42
N PHE A 195 5.41 -22.85 20.96
CA PHE A 195 6.00 -21.57 20.54
C PHE A 195 6.50 -21.63 19.09
N ILE A 196 7.26 -22.65 18.74
CA ILE A 196 7.76 -22.83 17.36
C ILE A 196 6.60 -23.06 16.41
N GLY A 197 5.62 -23.88 16.77
CA GLY A 197 4.41 -24.12 16.00
C GLY A 197 3.61 -22.84 15.76
N GLY A 198 3.45 -22.01 16.79
CA GLY A 198 2.79 -20.70 16.67
C GLY A 198 3.51 -19.76 15.70
N ILE A 199 4.84 -19.65 15.82
CA ILE A 199 5.67 -18.87 14.91
C ILE A 199 5.55 -19.38 13.47
N GLN A 200 5.59 -20.68 13.25
CA GLN A 200 5.43 -21.29 11.92
C GLN A 200 4.06 -20.97 11.30
N LEU A 201 2.98 -21.04 12.08
CA LEU A 201 1.62 -20.71 11.58
C LEU A 201 1.52 -19.26 11.14
N ILE A 202 2.13 -18.32 11.87
CA ILE A 202 2.16 -16.91 11.45
C ILE A 202 2.94 -16.77 10.14
N GLY A 203 4.09 -17.44 9.99
CA GLY A 203 4.88 -17.44 8.75
C GLY A 203 4.12 -17.97 7.55
N ILE A 204 3.40 -19.06 7.73
CA ILE A 204 2.51 -19.64 6.73
C ILE A 204 1.41 -18.64 6.37
N GLY A 205 0.85 -17.91 7.37
CA GLY A 205 -0.14 -16.86 7.15
C GLY A 205 0.39 -15.73 6.26
N VAL A 206 1.60 -15.23 6.53
CA VAL A 206 2.26 -14.21 5.69
C VAL A 206 2.48 -14.73 4.27
N LEU A 207 2.99 -15.95 4.11
CA LEU A 207 3.14 -16.59 2.81
C LEU A 207 1.81 -16.74 2.08
N GLY A 208 0.76 -17.14 2.79
CA GLY A 208 -0.60 -17.26 2.27
C GLY A 208 -1.12 -15.96 1.69
N GLU A 209 -0.84 -14.81 2.33
CA GLU A 209 -1.22 -13.49 1.82
C GLU A 209 -0.56 -13.20 0.46
N TYR A 210 0.75 -13.45 0.31
CA TYR A 210 1.43 -13.25 -0.98
C TYR A 210 0.94 -14.22 -2.05
N VAL A 211 0.77 -15.51 -1.71
CA VAL A 211 0.22 -16.49 -2.64
C VAL A 211 -1.20 -16.13 -3.07
N GLY A 212 -2.03 -15.62 -2.14
CA GLY A 212 -3.36 -15.13 -2.44
C GLY A 212 -3.35 -13.98 -3.45
N ARG A 213 -2.46 -13.01 -3.29
CA ARG A 213 -2.27 -11.89 -4.23
C ARG A 213 -1.81 -12.37 -5.60
N ILE A 214 -0.80 -13.25 -5.65
CA ILE A 214 -0.32 -13.87 -6.91
C ILE A 214 -1.47 -14.62 -7.60
N TYR A 215 -2.30 -15.36 -6.86
CA TYR A 215 -3.42 -16.09 -7.39
C TYR A 215 -4.49 -15.17 -8.01
N VAL A 216 -4.80 -14.05 -7.38
CA VAL A 216 -5.73 -13.05 -7.91
C VAL A 216 -5.16 -12.44 -9.19
N GLU A 217 -3.88 -12.09 -9.20
CA GLU A 217 -3.19 -11.49 -10.35
C GLU A 217 -3.07 -12.47 -11.51
N ALA A 218 -2.72 -13.71 -11.25
CA ALA A 218 -2.59 -14.77 -12.26
C ALA A 218 -3.91 -15.07 -13.00
N LYS A 219 -5.07 -14.80 -12.38
CA LYS A 219 -6.37 -14.94 -13.05
C LYS A 219 -6.60 -13.92 -14.15
N SER A 220 -5.93 -12.77 -14.13
CA SER A 220 -6.01 -11.68 -15.13
C SER A 220 -7.45 -11.30 -15.50
N ARG A 221 -8.35 -11.30 -14.51
CA ARG A 221 -9.77 -10.99 -14.76
C ARG A 221 -9.92 -9.50 -15.05
N PRO A 222 -10.71 -9.12 -16.09
CA PRO A 222 -10.95 -7.71 -16.37
C PRO A 222 -11.62 -7.01 -15.17
N HIS A 223 -11.19 -5.79 -14.87
CA HIS A 223 -11.74 -5.00 -13.76
C HIS A 223 -13.20 -4.59 -13.96
N TYR A 224 -13.64 -4.52 -15.21
CA TYR A 224 -15.00 -4.12 -15.57
C TYR A 224 -15.39 -4.65 -16.95
N PHE A 225 -16.70 -4.71 -17.21
CA PHE A 225 -17.26 -4.97 -18.53
C PHE A 225 -18.13 -3.79 -18.94
N ILE A 226 -17.92 -3.29 -20.17
CA ILE A 226 -18.71 -2.20 -20.72
C ILE A 226 -20.01 -2.78 -21.28
N ARG A 227 -21.15 -2.46 -20.66
CA ARG A 227 -22.45 -2.88 -21.14
C ARG A 227 -22.98 -2.00 -22.28
N ARG A 228 -22.77 -0.68 -22.20
CA ARG A 228 -23.22 0.29 -23.19
C ARG A 228 -22.39 1.57 -23.11
N ILE A 229 -22.07 2.13 -24.25
CA ILE A 229 -21.45 3.46 -24.37
C ILE A 229 -22.51 4.38 -24.95
N HIS A 230 -22.90 5.44 -24.22
CA HIS A 230 -23.73 6.51 -24.73
C HIS A 230 -22.78 7.54 -25.36
N LYS A 231 -22.91 7.73 -26.69
CA LYS A 231 -22.24 8.83 -27.39
C LYS A 231 -23.16 10.04 -27.28
N SER A 232 -22.68 11.12 -26.66
CA SER A 232 -23.30 12.45 -26.73
C SER A 232 -22.97 13.11 -28.06
#